data_676adb6a7d108ef8b24267635ad63150
#
_entry.id   676adb6a7d108ef8b24267635ad63150
#
_cell.length_a   1.000
_cell.length_b   1.000
_cell.length_c   1.000
_cell.angle_alpha   90.00
_cell.angle_beta   90.00
_cell.angle_gamma   90.00
#
_symmetry.space_group_name_H-M   'P 1'
#
loop_
_entity.id
_entity.type
_entity.pdbx_description
1 polymer ?
#
loop_
_entity_poly.entity_id
_entity_poly.type
_entity_poly.pdbx_seq_one_letter_code
_entity_poly.pdbx_strand_id
1 'polypeptide(L)'
;MPNDTHETAPTRSIQAGDVQFAYRRFGPRGATPLLLLNYFAAHMDDWDPKITNGFATEHDVILVDYPGIGRSSGQTPSKVAALTNACVAFCRAIGLTQFDVVGFSLGGMIAQELGAEHPDLLRRIMLLGTGPRGGEGLVFDDLSVEELDDPSALLRKAFFTPSEASQASGRAYMERLKSRSADRDTSVSRQSASAELAAIREWGVIPTSDRFAMLGKIQHPTLIVHGNKDVVVMPINAFLLAEHLPNAQLIMYPDARHGAHSQHADVFLKHVKLFLQ
;
A
#
# COMPACT_ATOMS: atom_id res chain seq x y z
N MET A 1 -24.73 7.82 15.02
CA MET A 1 -24.85 7.55 13.56
C MET A 1 -24.10 6.27 13.29
N PRO A 2 -24.56 5.36 12.41
CA PRO A 2 -23.71 4.23 12.03
C PRO A 2 -22.38 4.76 11.50
N ASN A 3 -21.28 4.13 11.89
CA ASN A 3 -19.95 4.51 11.40
C ASN A 3 -19.88 4.23 9.88
N ASP A 4 -19.32 5.18 9.13
CA ASP A 4 -19.01 4.94 7.72
C ASP A 4 -18.13 3.70 7.57
N THR A 5 -18.28 2.99 6.47
CA THR A 5 -17.47 1.82 6.08
C THR A 5 -16.71 2.14 4.79
N HIS A 6 -15.89 1.19 4.33
CA HIS A 6 -15.23 1.33 3.02
C HIS A 6 -16.24 1.64 1.90
N GLU A 7 -17.39 0.98 1.95
CA GLU A 7 -18.43 1.09 0.93
C GLU A 7 -19.20 2.42 0.99
N THR A 8 -19.33 3.01 2.17
CA THR A 8 -20.24 4.15 2.42
C THR A 8 -19.51 5.45 2.72
N ALA A 9 -18.22 5.41 3.07
CA ALA A 9 -17.46 6.61 3.40
C ALA A 9 -17.46 7.61 2.23
N PRO A 10 -17.87 8.87 2.45
CA PRO A 10 -17.89 9.88 1.38
C PRO A 10 -16.47 10.19 0.92
N THR A 11 -16.29 10.33 -0.39
CA THR A 11 -15.04 10.87 -0.95
C THR A 11 -14.99 12.36 -0.64
N ARG A 12 -13.91 12.78 0.00
CA ARG A 12 -13.59 14.15 0.40
C ARG A 12 -12.43 14.67 -0.44
N SER A 13 -12.26 15.98 -0.48
CA SER A 13 -11.07 16.58 -1.10
C SER A 13 -10.41 17.58 -0.16
N ILE A 14 -9.10 17.74 -0.30
CA ILE A 14 -8.28 18.71 0.43
C ILE A 14 -7.20 19.27 -0.48
N GLN A 15 -7.00 20.59 -0.44
CA GLN A 15 -5.89 21.21 -1.16
C GLN A 15 -4.61 21.10 -0.35
N ALA A 16 -3.53 20.61 -0.98
CA ALA A 16 -2.19 20.59 -0.42
C ALA A 16 -1.19 20.99 -1.51
N GLY A 17 -0.63 22.20 -1.41
CA GLY A 17 0.13 22.81 -2.50
C GLY A 17 -0.72 22.95 -3.76
N ASP A 18 -0.20 22.49 -4.90
CA ASP A 18 -0.89 22.55 -6.19
C ASP A 18 -1.81 21.34 -6.46
N VAL A 19 -1.90 20.40 -5.51
CA VAL A 19 -2.71 19.18 -5.66
C VAL A 19 -3.96 19.24 -4.79
N GLN A 20 -5.12 18.99 -5.39
CA GLN A 20 -6.34 18.68 -4.67
C GLN A 20 -6.40 17.16 -4.50
N PHE A 21 -6.17 16.65 -3.30
CA PHE A 21 -6.21 15.23 -2.98
C PHE A 21 -7.62 14.75 -2.73
N ALA A 22 -7.98 13.61 -3.32
CA ALA A 22 -9.17 12.85 -2.96
C ALA A 22 -8.80 11.83 -1.87
N TYR A 23 -9.65 11.72 -0.84
CA TYR A 23 -9.43 10.79 0.26
C TYR A 23 -10.76 10.35 0.88
N ARG A 24 -10.72 9.19 1.56
CA ARG A 24 -11.83 8.72 2.42
C ARG A 24 -11.30 8.50 3.83
N ARG A 25 -12.15 8.72 4.82
CA ARG A 25 -11.78 8.60 6.22
C ARG A 25 -12.97 8.06 7.02
N PHE A 26 -12.81 6.91 7.66
CA PHE A 26 -13.86 6.21 8.38
C PHE A 26 -13.29 5.41 9.56
N GLY A 27 -14.18 4.93 10.45
CA GLY A 27 -13.80 4.34 11.73
C GLY A 27 -13.92 5.34 12.88
N PRO A 28 -13.53 4.95 14.12
CA PRO A 28 -13.71 5.76 15.32
C PRO A 28 -12.79 7.00 15.30
N ARG A 29 -13.41 8.18 15.36
CA ARG A 29 -12.68 9.43 15.47
C ARG A 29 -12.01 9.56 16.83
N GLY A 30 -10.76 10.01 16.88
CA GLY A 30 -9.95 10.10 18.07
C GLY A 30 -9.13 8.83 18.37
N ALA A 31 -9.36 7.74 17.65
CA ALA A 31 -8.41 6.63 17.59
C ALA A 31 -7.16 7.03 16.82
N THR A 32 -6.08 6.24 16.93
CA THR A 32 -4.86 6.46 16.14
C THR A 32 -5.18 6.43 14.65
N PRO A 33 -4.81 7.46 13.88
CA PRO A 33 -4.98 7.44 12.45
C PRO A 33 -4.16 6.32 11.81
N LEU A 34 -4.75 5.63 10.84
CA LEU A 34 -4.12 4.58 10.05
C LEU A 34 -4.20 4.95 8.56
N LEU A 35 -3.08 5.39 8.01
CA LEU A 35 -2.98 5.78 6.61
C LEU A 35 -2.65 4.57 5.73
N LEU A 36 -3.42 4.34 4.69
CA LEU A 36 -3.19 3.28 3.72
C LEU A 36 -2.67 3.85 2.40
N LEU A 37 -1.53 3.31 1.95
CA LEU A 37 -0.81 3.71 0.73
C LEU A 37 -0.96 2.62 -0.33
N ASN A 38 -1.50 3.02 -1.49
CA ASN A 38 -1.90 2.14 -2.57
C ASN A 38 -0.71 1.44 -3.25
N TYR A 39 -0.97 0.29 -3.87
CA TYR A 39 -0.05 -0.39 -4.76
C TYR A 39 -0.07 0.19 -6.18
N PHE A 40 0.75 -0.32 -7.07
CA PHE A 40 0.91 0.11 -8.47
C PHE A 40 -0.42 0.05 -9.24
N ALA A 41 -0.74 1.11 -9.97
CA ALA A 41 -1.94 1.27 -10.80
C ALA A 41 -3.26 1.05 -10.03
N ALA A 42 -3.28 1.43 -8.75
CA ALA A 42 -4.44 1.28 -7.87
C ALA A 42 -4.93 2.62 -7.31
N HIS A 43 -6.19 2.66 -6.98
CA HIS A 43 -6.88 3.76 -6.30
C HIS A 43 -7.56 3.27 -5.00
N MET A 44 -8.25 4.15 -4.30
CA MET A 44 -8.85 3.83 -2.98
C MET A 44 -9.81 2.64 -3.02
N ASP A 45 -10.55 2.41 -4.13
CA ASP A 45 -11.49 1.28 -4.24
C ASP A 45 -10.81 -0.08 -4.48
N ASP A 46 -9.49 -0.12 -4.68
CA ASP A 46 -8.72 -1.35 -4.89
C ASP A 46 -8.20 -1.95 -3.57
N TRP A 47 -8.39 -1.27 -2.45
CA TRP A 47 -8.21 -1.87 -1.15
C TRP A 47 -9.34 -2.86 -0.84
N ASP A 48 -8.97 -4.03 -0.31
CA ASP A 48 -9.95 -5.04 0.13
C ASP A 48 -10.86 -4.48 1.25
N PRO A 49 -12.18 -4.33 1.01
CA PRO A 49 -13.11 -3.83 2.02
C PRO A 49 -13.08 -4.64 3.32
N LYS A 50 -12.81 -5.95 3.27
CA LYS A 50 -12.66 -6.80 4.45
C LYS A 50 -11.51 -6.34 5.34
N ILE A 51 -10.40 -5.92 4.72
CA ILE A 51 -9.21 -5.42 5.43
C ILE A 51 -9.49 -4.03 6.00
N THR A 52 -9.95 -3.10 5.18
CA THR A 52 -10.14 -1.71 5.59
C THR A 52 -11.25 -1.56 6.63
N ASN A 53 -12.36 -2.30 6.50
CA ASN A 53 -13.41 -2.35 7.51
C ASN A 53 -12.94 -3.04 8.80
N GLY A 54 -12.08 -4.07 8.67
CA GLY A 54 -11.45 -4.70 9.83
C GLY A 54 -10.58 -3.72 10.62
N PHE A 55 -9.79 -2.90 9.95
CA PHE A 55 -9.02 -1.82 10.60
C PHE A 55 -9.92 -0.77 11.23
N ALA A 56 -11.01 -0.40 10.55
CA ALA A 56 -11.94 0.63 11.01
C ALA A 56 -12.74 0.24 12.27
N THR A 57 -12.63 -0.99 12.75
CA THR A 57 -13.22 -1.37 14.04
C THR A 57 -12.53 -0.67 15.22
N GLU A 58 -11.24 -0.36 15.11
CA GLU A 58 -10.43 0.17 16.20
C GLU A 58 -9.58 1.40 15.80
N HIS A 59 -9.43 1.67 14.49
CA HIS A 59 -8.58 2.74 13.97
C HIS A 59 -9.36 3.74 13.09
N ASP A 60 -8.89 4.97 13.08
CA ASP A 60 -9.36 6.03 12.18
C ASP A 60 -8.68 5.85 10.81
N VAL A 61 -9.31 5.06 9.93
CA VAL A 61 -8.76 4.65 8.64
C VAL A 61 -8.81 5.79 7.63
N ILE A 62 -7.70 6.00 6.93
CA ILE A 62 -7.56 7.02 5.88
C ILE A 62 -7.06 6.34 4.60
N LEU A 63 -7.86 6.42 3.54
CA LEU A 63 -7.48 6.05 2.18
C LEU A 63 -7.23 7.34 1.40
N VAL A 64 -6.20 7.34 0.54
CA VAL A 64 -5.87 8.51 -0.28
C VAL A 64 -5.45 8.08 -1.68
N ASP A 65 -5.86 8.84 -2.70
CA ASP A 65 -5.35 8.69 -4.06
C ASP A 65 -4.14 9.61 -4.26
N TYR A 66 -3.08 9.08 -4.86
CA TYR A 66 -1.90 9.86 -5.22
C TYR A 66 -2.23 10.95 -6.25
N PRO A 67 -1.37 11.97 -6.43
CA PRO A 67 -1.57 12.96 -7.49
C PRO A 67 -1.78 12.31 -8.86
N GLY A 68 -2.82 12.72 -9.58
CA GLY A 68 -3.18 12.18 -10.89
C GLY A 68 -3.84 10.80 -10.88
N ILE A 69 -4.17 10.25 -9.70
CA ILE A 69 -4.89 8.99 -9.53
C ILE A 69 -6.32 9.27 -9.05
N GLY A 70 -7.28 8.45 -9.50
CA GLY A 70 -8.67 8.54 -9.09
C GLY A 70 -9.24 9.95 -9.30
N ARG A 71 -9.63 10.61 -8.21
CA ARG A 71 -10.11 12.00 -8.23
C ARG A 71 -9.10 13.03 -7.71
N SER A 72 -7.89 12.62 -7.41
CA SER A 72 -6.81 13.55 -7.08
C SER A 72 -6.32 14.28 -8.33
N SER A 73 -6.16 15.60 -8.23
CA SER A 73 -5.65 16.42 -9.32
C SER A 73 -4.12 16.30 -9.48
N GLY A 74 -3.56 16.99 -10.45
CA GLY A 74 -2.12 17.04 -10.69
C GLY A 74 -1.62 15.92 -11.59
N GLN A 75 -0.33 15.66 -11.52
CA GLN A 75 0.34 14.62 -12.27
C GLN A 75 1.02 13.64 -11.32
N THR A 76 0.97 12.35 -11.65
CA THR A 76 1.59 11.30 -10.87
C THR A 76 3.11 11.43 -10.92
N PRO A 77 3.80 11.55 -9.78
CA PRO A 77 5.25 11.60 -9.74
C PRO A 77 5.91 10.29 -10.18
N SER A 78 7.06 10.41 -10.84
CA SER A 78 7.85 9.27 -11.35
C SER A 78 9.03 8.87 -10.45
N LYS A 79 8.99 9.27 -9.18
CA LYS A 79 9.98 8.91 -8.14
C LYS A 79 9.29 8.66 -6.81
N VAL A 80 9.74 7.65 -6.07
CA VAL A 80 9.20 7.35 -4.74
C VAL A 80 9.34 8.54 -3.80
N ALA A 81 10.48 9.23 -3.78
CA ALA A 81 10.69 10.43 -2.96
C ALA A 81 9.68 11.55 -3.25
N ALA A 82 9.28 11.73 -4.51
CA ALA A 82 8.28 12.75 -4.87
C ALA A 82 6.85 12.32 -4.47
N LEU A 83 6.51 11.03 -4.59
CA LEU A 83 5.26 10.46 -4.06
C LEU A 83 5.20 10.61 -2.53
N THR A 84 6.31 10.36 -1.84
CA THR A 84 6.44 10.55 -0.39
C THR A 84 6.21 12.02 0.00
N ASN A 85 6.82 12.96 -0.69
CA ASN A 85 6.61 14.39 -0.43
C ASN A 85 5.15 14.81 -0.64
N ALA A 86 4.49 14.28 -1.67
CA ALA A 86 3.05 14.51 -1.90
C ALA A 86 2.20 13.92 -0.75
N CYS A 87 2.54 12.72 -0.28
CA CYS A 87 1.90 12.11 0.89
C CYS A 87 2.07 12.95 2.16
N VAL A 88 3.27 13.47 2.42
CA VAL A 88 3.55 14.38 3.56
C VAL A 88 2.73 15.65 3.47
N ALA A 89 2.64 16.26 2.27
CA ALA A 89 1.82 17.44 2.04
C ALA A 89 0.34 17.17 2.35
N PHE A 90 -0.20 16.03 1.87
CA PHE A 90 -1.54 15.57 2.18
C PHE A 90 -1.76 15.41 3.69
N CYS A 91 -0.87 14.65 4.38
CA CYS A 91 -0.97 14.40 5.82
C CYS A 91 -1.04 15.70 6.62
N ARG A 92 -0.17 16.66 6.29
CA ARG A 92 -0.18 17.99 6.93
C ARG A 92 -1.47 18.76 6.66
N ALA A 93 -1.98 18.71 5.43
CA ALA A 93 -3.21 19.41 5.05
C ALA A 93 -4.45 18.90 5.81
N ILE A 94 -4.54 17.58 6.10
CA ILE A 94 -5.62 17.02 6.91
C ILE A 94 -5.34 17.03 8.42
N GLY A 95 -4.23 17.65 8.85
CA GLY A 95 -3.89 17.84 10.26
C GLY A 95 -3.33 16.61 10.96
N LEU A 96 -2.74 15.66 10.23
CA LEU A 96 -2.05 14.53 10.85
C LEU A 96 -0.68 14.97 11.37
N THR A 97 -0.47 14.78 12.66
CA THR A 97 0.82 15.06 13.34
C THR A 97 1.59 13.77 13.61
N GLN A 98 0.89 12.67 13.89
CA GLN A 98 1.46 11.35 14.07
C GLN A 98 0.42 10.27 13.71
N PHE A 99 0.83 9.21 12.99
CA PHE A 99 -0.07 8.15 12.52
C PHE A 99 0.67 6.82 12.32
N ASP A 100 -0.08 5.74 12.19
CA ASP A 100 0.41 4.45 11.71
C ASP A 100 0.23 4.39 10.17
N VAL A 101 1.12 3.70 9.48
CA VAL A 101 1.05 3.56 8.02
C VAL A 101 1.02 2.10 7.58
N VAL A 102 0.17 1.81 6.60
CA VAL A 102 0.13 0.55 5.85
C VAL A 102 0.53 0.85 4.42
N GLY A 103 1.64 0.32 3.96
CA GLY A 103 2.06 0.44 2.57
C GLY A 103 2.01 -0.91 1.86
N PHE A 104 1.26 -1.01 0.76
CA PHE A 104 1.23 -2.20 -0.06
C PHE A 104 2.03 -1.99 -1.34
N SER A 105 2.99 -2.88 -1.63
CA SER A 105 3.83 -2.84 -2.83
C SER A 105 4.52 -1.47 -3.02
N LEU A 106 4.18 -0.67 -4.04
CA LEU A 106 4.63 0.72 -4.21
C LEU A 106 4.39 1.56 -2.94
N GLY A 107 3.20 1.42 -2.31
CA GLY A 107 2.89 2.08 -1.05
C GLY A 107 3.85 1.70 0.08
N GLY A 108 4.38 0.48 0.06
CA GLY A 108 5.41 0.02 0.99
C GLY A 108 6.78 0.67 0.76
N MET A 109 7.11 1.01 -0.50
CA MET A 109 8.31 1.79 -0.83
C MET A 109 8.17 3.23 -0.29
N ILE A 110 6.98 3.84 -0.47
CA ILE A 110 6.67 5.17 0.08
C ILE A 110 6.70 5.16 1.61
N ALA A 111 6.16 4.12 2.25
CA ALA A 111 6.18 3.99 3.72
C ALA A 111 7.61 3.88 4.29
N GLN A 112 8.51 3.18 3.58
CA GLN A 112 9.93 3.13 3.95
C GLN A 112 10.60 4.50 3.82
N GLU A 113 10.38 5.21 2.71
CA GLU A 113 10.91 6.57 2.53
C GLU A 113 10.37 7.54 3.59
N LEU A 114 9.05 7.44 3.93
CA LEU A 114 8.45 8.18 5.05
C LEU A 114 9.16 7.90 6.38
N GLY A 115 9.41 6.63 6.70
CA GLY A 115 10.09 6.23 7.93
C GLY A 115 11.52 6.72 8.03
N ALA A 116 12.23 6.81 6.89
CA ALA A 116 13.61 7.26 6.83
C ALA A 116 13.76 8.78 6.87
N GLU A 117 12.87 9.53 6.18
CA GLU A 117 13.04 10.97 5.94
C GLU A 117 12.07 11.84 6.78
N HIS A 118 10.98 11.25 7.30
CA HIS A 118 9.97 11.94 8.12
C HIS A 118 9.59 11.12 9.37
N PRO A 119 10.57 10.65 10.17
CA PRO A 119 10.34 9.72 11.27
C PRO A 119 9.32 10.24 12.29
N ASP A 120 9.30 11.54 12.57
CA ASP A 120 8.40 12.12 13.58
C ASP A 120 6.90 11.98 13.24
N LEU A 121 6.56 11.73 11.98
CA LEU A 121 5.17 11.53 11.56
C LEU A 121 4.64 10.12 11.87
N LEU A 122 5.52 9.15 12.07
CA LEU A 122 5.11 7.75 12.17
C LEU A 122 5.21 7.21 13.59
N ARG A 123 4.30 6.32 13.93
CA ARG A 123 4.35 5.48 15.13
C ARG A 123 4.79 4.05 14.80
N ARG A 124 4.10 3.43 13.86
CA ARG A 124 4.31 2.06 13.39
C ARG A 124 4.18 1.97 11.88
N ILE A 125 4.87 1.02 11.28
CA ILE A 125 4.88 0.79 9.84
C ILE A 125 4.44 -0.63 9.54
N MET A 126 3.54 -0.82 8.58
CA MET A 126 3.20 -2.12 8.01
C MET A 126 3.57 -2.15 6.54
N LEU A 127 4.40 -3.12 6.16
CA LEU A 127 4.93 -3.32 4.82
C LEU A 127 4.35 -4.60 4.23
N LEU A 128 3.48 -4.48 3.25
CA LEU A 128 2.78 -5.60 2.62
C LEU A 128 3.32 -5.83 1.21
N GLY A 129 3.84 -7.03 0.91
CA GLY A 129 4.27 -7.40 -0.44
C GLY A 129 5.23 -6.40 -1.08
N THR A 130 6.21 -5.90 -0.37
CA THR A 130 7.15 -4.88 -0.85
C THR A 130 8.60 -5.30 -0.64
N GLY A 131 9.54 -4.52 -1.18
CA GLY A 131 10.96 -4.74 -1.04
C GLY A 131 11.73 -3.47 -0.72
N PRO A 132 12.97 -3.59 -0.24
CA PRO A 132 13.82 -2.45 0.05
C PRO A 132 14.29 -1.74 -1.23
N ARG A 133 14.78 -0.51 -1.10
CA ARG A 133 15.47 0.17 -2.20
C ARG A 133 16.66 -0.68 -2.68
N GLY A 134 16.74 -0.90 -3.99
CA GLY A 134 17.74 -1.80 -4.58
C GLY A 134 17.52 -3.29 -4.25
N GLY A 135 16.32 -3.70 -3.86
CA GLY A 135 15.96 -5.09 -3.60
C GLY A 135 16.13 -6.02 -4.80
N GLU A 136 16.00 -7.33 -4.57
CA GLU A 136 16.18 -8.32 -5.62
C GLU A 136 15.04 -8.33 -6.63
N GLY A 137 15.38 -8.16 -7.93
CA GLY A 137 14.41 -8.25 -9.03
C GLY A 137 13.35 -7.14 -9.08
N LEU A 138 13.59 -5.99 -8.45
CA LEU A 138 12.63 -4.87 -8.42
C LEU A 138 12.73 -3.92 -9.64
N VAL A 139 13.42 -4.30 -10.68
CA VAL A 139 13.59 -3.44 -11.90
C VAL A 139 12.41 -3.57 -12.86
N PHE A 140 11.69 -4.69 -12.88
CA PHE A 140 10.49 -4.94 -13.68
C PHE A 140 10.67 -4.59 -15.18
N ASP A 141 11.80 -4.98 -15.77
CA ASP A 141 12.13 -4.64 -17.16
C ASP A 141 11.12 -5.21 -18.17
N ASP A 142 10.56 -6.39 -17.84
CA ASP A 142 9.58 -7.08 -18.70
C ASP A 142 8.11 -6.61 -18.47
N LEU A 143 7.86 -5.73 -17.49
CA LEU A 143 6.50 -5.23 -17.25
C LEU A 143 6.22 -4.04 -18.15
N SER A 144 5.14 -4.11 -18.92
CA SER A 144 4.62 -3.00 -19.71
C SER A 144 3.23 -2.59 -19.25
N VAL A 145 2.88 -1.30 -19.45
CA VAL A 145 1.54 -0.79 -19.11
C VAL A 145 0.46 -1.26 -20.10
N GLU A 146 0.85 -1.79 -21.24
CA GLU A 146 -0.05 -2.40 -22.24
C GLU A 146 -0.66 -3.70 -21.72
N GLU A 147 0.01 -4.41 -20.79
CA GLU A 147 -0.51 -5.62 -20.15
C GLU A 147 -1.65 -5.35 -19.15
N LEU A 148 -1.95 -4.06 -18.88
CA LEU A 148 -3.07 -3.65 -18.01
C LEU A 148 -4.45 -3.69 -18.71
N ASP A 149 -4.57 -4.22 -19.93
CA ASP A 149 -5.85 -4.24 -20.66
C ASP A 149 -6.92 -5.16 -20.01
N ASP A 150 -6.51 -6.18 -19.22
CA ASP A 150 -7.40 -6.93 -18.31
C ASP A 150 -6.87 -6.88 -16.87
N PRO A 151 -7.10 -5.77 -16.14
CA PRO A 151 -6.62 -5.63 -14.77
C PRO A 151 -7.10 -6.73 -13.82
N SER A 152 -8.31 -7.25 -14.04
CA SER A 152 -8.89 -8.29 -13.18
C SER A 152 -8.18 -9.64 -13.33
N ALA A 153 -7.83 -10.03 -14.55
CA ALA A 153 -7.07 -11.25 -14.82
C ALA A 153 -5.64 -11.12 -14.30
N LEU A 154 -5.01 -9.95 -14.54
CA LEU A 154 -3.66 -9.65 -14.05
C LEU A 154 -3.61 -9.70 -12.51
N LEU A 155 -4.56 -9.05 -11.82
CA LEU A 155 -4.65 -9.08 -10.36
C LEU A 155 -4.79 -10.51 -9.82
N ARG A 156 -5.69 -11.31 -10.41
CA ARG A 156 -5.85 -12.73 -9.97
C ARG A 156 -4.56 -13.51 -10.13
N LYS A 157 -3.87 -13.37 -11.27
CA LYS A 157 -2.60 -14.04 -11.55
C LYS A 157 -1.47 -13.58 -10.63
N ALA A 158 -1.39 -12.29 -10.36
CA ALA A 158 -0.34 -11.71 -9.53
C ALA A 158 -0.57 -11.99 -8.04
N PHE A 159 -1.82 -11.96 -7.55
CA PHE A 159 -2.15 -11.97 -6.11
C PHE A 159 -2.37 -13.37 -5.55
N PHE A 160 -2.82 -14.34 -6.37
CA PHE A 160 -3.26 -15.66 -5.92
C PHE A 160 -2.52 -16.77 -6.65
N THR A 161 -2.19 -17.86 -5.92
CA THR A 161 -1.55 -19.04 -6.53
C THR A 161 -2.55 -19.82 -7.39
N PRO A 162 -2.11 -20.77 -8.24
CA PRO A 162 -3.01 -21.62 -9.00
C PRO A 162 -3.78 -22.66 -8.15
N SER A 163 -3.49 -22.79 -6.84
CA SER A 163 -4.21 -23.73 -5.99
C SER A 163 -5.71 -23.41 -5.91
N GLU A 164 -6.55 -24.41 -5.73
CA GLU A 164 -7.99 -24.24 -5.63
C GLU A 164 -8.38 -23.31 -4.47
N ALA A 165 -7.74 -23.46 -3.31
CA ALA A 165 -7.99 -22.65 -2.12
C ALA A 165 -7.63 -21.17 -2.35
N SER A 166 -6.46 -20.90 -2.96
CA SER A 166 -6.03 -19.55 -3.29
C SER A 166 -6.94 -18.92 -4.35
N GLN A 167 -7.32 -19.65 -5.39
CA GLN A 167 -8.23 -19.16 -6.43
C GLN A 167 -9.65 -18.90 -5.88
N ALA A 168 -10.15 -19.70 -4.94
CA ALA A 168 -11.41 -19.42 -4.24
C ALA A 168 -11.33 -18.11 -3.44
N SER A 169 -10.23 -17.88 -2.72
CA SER A 169 -9.97 -16.62 -2.02
C SER A 169 -9.89 -15.44 -2.99
N GLY A 170 -9.29 -15.66 -4.18
CA GLY A 170 -9.20 -14.65 -5.24
C GLY A 170 -10.57 -14.25 -5.77
N ARG A 171 -11.47 -15.22 -6.04
CA ARG A 171 -12.85 -14.92 -6.45
C ARG A 171 -13.59 -14.10 -5.39
N ALA A 172 -13.48 -14.49 -4.12
CA ALA A 172 -14.10 -13.78 -3.01
C ALA A 172 -13.54 -12.35 -2.86
N TYR A 173 -12.24 -12.16 -3.04
CA TYR A 173 -11.59 -10.83 -3.07
C TYR A 173 -12.16 -9.95 -4.19
N MET A 174 -12.23 -10.47 -5.43
CA MET A 174 -12.77 -9.72 -6.58
C MET A 174 -14.23 -9.32 -6.39
N GLU A 175 -15.05 -10.15 -5.73
CA GLU A 175 -16.43 -9.79 -5.39
C GLU A 175 -16.49 -8.69 -4.33
N ARG A 176 -15.61 -8.72 -3.32
CA ARG A 176 -15.54 -7.64 -2.31
C ARG A 176 -15.14 -6.30 -2.91
N LEU A 177 -14.23 -6.27 -3.89
CA LEU A 177 -13.85 -5.01 -4.58
C LEU A 177 -15.02 -4.34 -5.31
N LYS A 178 -16.10 -5.07 -5.61
CA LYS A 178 -17.31 -4.54 -6.24
C LYS A 178 -18.34 -4.01 -5.23
N SER A 179 -18.11 -4.18 -3.92
CA SER A 179 -19.11 -3.87 -2.88
C SER A 179 -19.46 -2.38 -2.80
N ARG A 180 -18.50 -1.50 -3.10
CA ARG A 180 -18.80 -0.07 -3.26
C ARG A 180 -19.40 0.17 -4.65
N SER A 181 -20.67 0.57 -4.71
CA SER A 181 -21.39 0.82 -5.97
C SER A 181 -21.50 2.32 -6.34
N ALA A 182 -21.54 3.18 -5.34
CA ALA A 182 -21.66 4.63 -5.53
C ALA A 182 -20.31 5.34 -5.33
N ASP A 183 -20.11 6.43 -6.06
CA ASP A 183 -18.96 7.32 -5.89
C ASP A 183 -17.61 6.60 -6.03
N ARG A 184 -17.53 5.65 -6.97
CA ARG A 184 -16.29 4.93 -7.29
C ARG A 184 -15.29 5.83 -8.00
N ASP A 185 -14.02 5.55 -7.80
CA ASP A 185 -12.94 6.22 -8.51
C ASP A 185 -12.85 5.73 -9.96
N THR A 186 -12.27 6.58 -10.80
CA THR A 186 -12.00 6.24 -12.21
C THR A 186 -10.73 5.40 -12.31
N SER A 187 -10.67 4.53 -13.31
CA SER A 187 -9.47 3.73 -13.59
C SER A 187 -8.23 4.60 -13.73
N VAL A 188 -7.10 4.08 -13.27
CA VAL A 188 -5.80 4.74 -13.37
C VAL A 188 -5.42 4.93 -14.84
N SER A 189 -4.98 6.13 -15.21
CA SER A 189 -4.57 6.42 -16.58
C SER A 189 -3.26 5.72 -16.93
N ARG A 190 -3.05 5.41 -18.21
CA ARG A 190 -1.76 4.86 -18.70
C ARG A 190 -0.59 5.78 -18.37
N GLN A 191 -0.79 7.10 -18.43
CA GLN A 191 0.23 8.09 -18.07
C GLN A 191 0.62 7.95 -16.59
N SER A 192 -0.37 7.85 -15.69
CA SER A 192 -0.13 7.68 -14.26
C SER A 192 0.54 6.34 -13.95
N ALA A 193 0.08 5.25 -14.56
CA ALA A 193 0.70 3.93 -14.42
C ALA A 193 2.16 3.93 -14.91
N SER A 194 2.46 4.61 -16.04
CA SER A 194 3.83 4.75 -16.53
C SER A 194 4.72 5.53 -15.55
N ALA A 195 4.20 6.57 -14.92
CA ALA A 195 4.94 7.34 -13.92
C ALA A 195 5.22 6.51 -12.65
N GLU A 196 4.23 5.77 -12.15
CA GLU A 196 4.43 4.86 -11.02
C GLU A 196 5.42 3.74 -11.33
N LEU A 197 5.35 3.14 -12.54
CA LEU A 197 6.31 2.13 -12.96
C LEU A 197 7.73 2.70 -13.02
N ALA A 198 7.90 3.94 -13.49
CA ALA A 198 9.19 4.61 -13.47
C ALA A 198 9.70 4.83 -12.04
N ALA A 199 8.81 5.16 -11.07
CA ALA A 199 9.17 5.29 -9.66
C ALA A 199 9.61 3.95 -9.06
N ILE A 200 8.92 2.84 -9.39
CA ILE A 200 9.28 1.48 -8.95
C ILE A 200 10.62 1.06 -9.52
N ARG A 201 10.87 1.30 -10.80
CA ARG A 201 12.16 1.00 -11.45
C ARG A 201 13.31 1.78 -10.83
N GLU A 202 13.11 3.08 -10.56
CA GLU A 202 14.09 3.90 -9.85
C GLU A 202 14.39 3.35 -8.45
N TRP A 203 13.36 2.91 -7.72
CA TRP A 203 13.52 2.26 -6.43
C TRP A 203 14.32 0.96 -6.51
N GLY A 204 14.14 0.19 -7.56
CA GLY A 204 14.85 -1.08 -7.81
C GLY A 204 16.31 -0.93 -8.19
N VAL A 205 16.78 0.27 -8.57
CA VAL A 205 18.19 0.50 -8.90
C VAL A 205 19.07 0.27 -7.66
N ILE A 206 20.05 -0.61 -7.80
CA ILE A 206 20.99 -0.90 -6.71
C ILE A 206 21.87 0.33 -6.46
N PRO A 207 21.87 0.90 -5.24
CA PRO A 207 22.73 2.02 -4.90
C PRO A 207 24.22 1.65 -5.03
N THR A 208 25.05 2.61 -5.41
CA THR A 208 26.52 2.46 -5.50
C THR A 208 27.22 2.48 -4.14
N SER A 209 26.52 2.93 -3.08
CA SER A 209 26.97 2.93 -1.69
C SER A 209 26.37 1.75 -0.92
N ASP A 210 26.32 1.80 0.39
CA ASP A 210 25.67 0.80 1.23
C ASP A 210 24.20 0.61 0.80
N ARG A 211 23.93 -0.56 0.24
CA ARG A 211 22.67 -0.91 -0.44
C ARG A 211 21.44 -0.72 0.46
N PHE A 212 21.57 -1.01 1.74
CA PHE A 212 20.46 -1.01 2.70
C PHE A 212 20.59 0.04 3.80
N ALA A 213 21.52 1.00 3.67
CA ALA A 213 21.74 2.05 4.68
C ALA A 213 20.48 2.83 5.06
N MET A 214 19.53 3.01 4.12
CA MET A 214 18.26 3.67 4.40
C MET A 214 17.43 2.93 5.43
N LEU A 215 17.42 1.59 5.42
CA LEU A 215 16.64 0.79 6.36
C LEU A 215 17.10 0.98 7.81
N GLY A 216 18.40 1.17 8.03
CA GLY A 216 18.97 1.47 9.35
C GLY A 216 18.48 2.78 9.97
N LYS A 217 17.95 3.71 9.17
CA LYS A 217 17.35 4.96 9.68
C LYS A 217 15.93 4.74 10.22
N ILE A 218 15.24 3.69 9.81
CA ILE A 218 13.84 3.42 10.17
C ILE A 218 13.80 2.70 11.53
N GLN A 219 13.65 3.45 12.60
CA GLN A 219 13.65 2.93 13.98
C GLN A 219 12.27 2.47 14.48
N HIS A 220 11.22 2.68 13.70
CA HIS A 220 9.84 2.38 14.06
C HIS A 220 9.60 0.88 14.15
N PRO A 221 8.72 0.42 15.09
CA PRO A 221 8.19 -0.92 15.01
C PRO A 221 7.59 -1.17 13.62
N THR A 222 8.07 -2.21 12.94
CA THR A 222 7.68 -2.51 11.56
C THR A 222 7.18 -3.95 11.45
N LEU A 223 5.98 -4.12 10.88
CA LEU A 223 5.42 -5.42 10.54
C LEU A 223 5.54 -5.65 9.04
N ILE A 224 6.28 -6.68 8.65
CA ILE A 224 6.43 -7.11 7.25
C ILE A 224 5.51 -8.30 7.02
N VAL A 225 4.69 -8.24 5.96
CA VAL A 225 3.78 -9.32 5.57
C VAL A 225 3.98 -9.66 4.11
N HIS A 226 4.21 -10.96 3.82
CA HIS A 226 4.53 -11.39 2.47
C HIS A 226 3.97 -12.79 2.15
N GLY A 227 3.73 -13.05 0.87
CA GLY A 227 3.36 -14.38 0.38
C GLY A 227 4.61 -15.21 0.01
N ASN A 228 4.66 -16.47 0.42
CA ASN A 228 5.84 -17.32 0.14
C ASN A 228 5.99 -17.71 -1.34
N LYS A 229 5.01 -17.39 -2.18
CA LYS A 229 4.97 -17.63 -3.63
C LYS A 229 4.79 -16.33 -4.41
N ASP A 230 5.12 -15.18 -3.82
CA ASP A 230 5.01 -13.90 -4.51
C ASP A 230 5.90 -13.88 -5.75
N VAL A 231 5.27 -13.58 -6.90
CA VAL A 231 5.92 -13.52 -8.22
C VAL A 231 6.10 -12.09 -8.71
N VAL A 232 5.56 -11.12 -7.99
CA VAL A 232 5.68 -9.68 -8.28
C VAL A 232 6.88 -9.11 -7.53
N VAL A 233 6.90 -9.30 -6.21
CA VAL A 233 8.05 -8.95 -5.36
C VAL A 233 8.55 -10.25 -4.74
N MET A 234 9.71 -10.72 -5.17
CA MET A 234 10.25 -12.00 -4.70
C MET A 234 10.36 -12.05 -3.17
N PRO A 235 10.00 -13.20 -2.53
CA PRO A 235 9.98 -13.35 -1.07
C PRO A 235 11.30 -13.02 -0.36
N ILE A 236 12.43 -13.15 -1.06
CA ILE A 236 13.74 -12.76 -0.53
C ILE A 236 13.77 -11.29 -0.07
N ASN A 237 13.00 -10.41 -0.70
CA ASN A 237 12.93 -9.00 -0.32
C ASN A 237 12.34 -8.80 1.08
N ALA A 238 11.40 -9.65 1.50
CA ALA A 238 10.85 -9.61 2.86
C ALA A 238 11.90 -10.01 3.91
N PHE A 239 12.77 -10.97 3.60
CA PHE A 239 13.90 -11.32 4.47
C PHE A 239 14.94 -10.21 4.54
N LEU A 240 15.27 -9.57 3.40
CA LEU A 240 16.18 -8.42 3.38
C LEU A 240 15.62 -7.25 4.22
N LEU A 241 14.33 -6.97 4.13
CA LEU A 241 13.69 -5.98 5.00
C LEU A 241 13.82 -6.37 6.48
N ALA A 242 13.51 -7.62 6.83
CA ALA A 242 13.56 -8.09 8.22
C ALA A 242 14.98 -8.10 8.79
N GLU A 243 16.00 -8.36 7.96
CA GLU A 243 17.40 -8.39 8.37
C GLU A 243 17.97 -6.99 8.63
N HIS A 244 17.56 -6.01 7.81
CA HIS A 244 18.17 -4.67 7.84
C HIS A 244 17.34 -3.61 8.57
N LEU A 245 16.05 -3.85 8.86
CA LEU A 245 15.23 -2.98 9.70
C LEU A 245 15.49 -3.29 11.18
N PRO A 246 15.87 -2.29 12.02
CA PRO A 246 16.24 -2.52 13.42
C PRO A 246 15.14 -3.12 14.30
N ASN A 247 13.87 -2.85 13.98
CA ASN A 247 12.72 -3.25 14.81
C ASN A 247 11.61 -3.86 13.95
N ALA A 248 11.91 -4.98 13.28
CA ALA A 248 10.99 -5.62 12.35
C ALA A 248 10.50 -6.99 12.82
N GLN A 249 9.25 -7.28 12.51
CA GLN A 249 8.63 -8.61 12.58
C GLN A 249 8.23 -9.05 11.19
N LEU A 250 8.51 -10.30 10.80
CA LEU A 250 8.18 -10.86 9.50
C LEU A 250 7.13 -11.96 9.63
N ILE A 251 6.06 -11.85 8.86
CA ILE A 251 5.05 -12.89 8.67
C ILE A 251 5.03 -13.33 7.20
N MET A 252 5.30 -14.61 6.98
CA MET A 252 5.21 -15.25 5.67
C MET A 252 3.96 -16.11 5.61
N TYR A 253 3.03 -15.80 4.70
CA TYR A 253 1.85 -16.62 4.49
C TYR A 253 2.12 -17.73 3.45
N PRO A 254 1.71 -18.99 3.76
CA PRO A 254 1.86 -20.10 2.84
C PRO A 254 0.86 -20.01 1.69
N ASP A 255 1.19 -20.65 0.56
CA ASP A 255 0.35 -20.73 -0.64
C ASP A 255 -0.23 -19.39 -1.09
N ALA A 256 0.53 -18.31 -0.94
CA ALA A 256 0.10 -16.95 -1.22
C ALA A 256 1.10 -16.22 -2.10
N ARG A 257 0.58 -15.47 -3.05
CA ARG A 257 1.34 -14.54 -3.90
C ARG A 257 1.26 -13.11 -3.34
N HIS A 258 1.27 -12.12 -4.21
CA HIS A 258 1.33 -10.70 -3.85
C HIS A 258 0.15 -10.23 -2.98
N GLY A 259 -1.05 -10.83 -3.13
CA GLY A 259 -2.25 -10.56 -2.34
C GLY A 259 -2.35 -11.33 -1.02
N ALA A 260 -1.24 -11.72 -0.40
CA ALA A 260 -1.20 -12.58 0.78
C ALA A 260 -2.07 -12.09 1.94
N HIS A 261 -2.07 -10.80 2.23
CA HIS A 261 -2.90 -10.17 3.28
C HIS A 261 -4.40 -10.31 2.99
N SER A 262 -4.82 -10.21 1.73
CA SER A 262 -6.22 -10.39 1.32
C SER A 262 -6.63 -11.86 1.27
N GLN A 263 -5.73 -12.76 0.86
CA GLN A 263 -5.97 -14.21 0.87
C GLN A 263 -6.17 -14.73 2.30
N HIS A 264 -5.37 -14.26 3.24
CA HIS A 264 -5.38 -14.66 4.64
C HIS A 264 -5.98 -13.59 5.56
N ALA A 265 -6.99 -12.83 5.08
CA ALA A 265 -7.49 -11.63 5.74
C ALA A 265 -7.85 -11.80 7.21
N ASP A 266 -8.51 -12.90 7.60
CA ASP A 266 -8.93 -13.13 8.99
C ASP A 266 -7.74 -13.31 9.95
N VAL A 267 -6.69 -13.99 9.51
CA VAL A 267 -5.47 -14.18 10.30
C VAL A 267 -4.62 -12.92 10.27
N PHE A 268 -4.53 -12.26 9.12
CA PHE A 268 -3.83 -10.99 8.96
C PHE A 268 -4.37 -9.93 9.93
N LEU A 269 -5.69 -9.74 9.99
CA LEU A 269 -6.31 -8.79 10.91
C LEU A 269 -6.01 -9.08 12.38
N LYS A 270 -5.89 -10.36 12.77
CA LYS A 270 -5.46 -10.73 14.13
C LYS A 270 -4.02 -10.34 14.42
N HIS A 271 -3.11 -10.59 13.47
CA HIS A 271 -1.71 -10.17 13.60
C HIS A 271 -1.58 -8.65 13.68
N VAL A 272 -2.32 -7.92 12.84
CA VAL A 272 -2.33 -6.45 12.87
C VAL A 272 -2.84 -5.93 14.19
N LYS A 273 -3.93 -6.51 14.72
CA LYS A 273 -4.45 -6.13 16.03
C LYS A 273 -3.42 -6.28 17.15
N LEU A 274 -2.64 -7.37 17.14
CA LEU A 274 -1.56 -7.57 18.10
C LEU A 274 -0.40 -6.58 17.92
N PHE A 275 -0.10 -6.24 16.67
CA PHE A 275 1.01 -5.33 16.34
C PHE A 275 0.67 -3.87 16.67
N LEU A 276 -0.56 -3.43 16.49
CA LEU A 276 -0.99 -2.03 16.68
C LEU A 276 -1.35 -1.67 18.13
N GLN A 277 -1.38 -2.65 19.03
CA GLN A 277 -1.51 -2.42 20.48
C GLN A 277 -0.22 -1.78 21.04
#